data_558f0128324fad133b12c810b3f1ece1
#
_entry.id   558f0128324fad133b12c810b3f1ece1
#
_cell.length_a   1.000
_cell.length_b   1.000
_cell.length_c   1.000
_cell.angle_alpha   90.00
_cell.angle_beta   90.00
_cell.angle_gamma   90.00
#
_symmetry.space_group_name_H-M   'P 1'
#
loop_
_entity.id
_entity.type
_entity.pdbx_description
1 polymer ?
#
loop_
_entity_poly.entity_id
_entity_poly.type
_entity_poly.pdbx_seq_one_letter_code
_entity_poly.pdbx_strand_id
1 'polypeptide(L)' 'VSITGEWEYAPLRIPSGTGRSAAAQMMSLQSDVGGWELAKLQMFADGTRRVVMRRRARLSYLPRPAV' A
#
# COMPACT_ATOMS: atom_id res chain seq x y z
N VAL A 1 -0.94 -5.57 -9.17
CA VAL A 1 -0.43 -6.48 -8.13
C VAL A 1 0.54 -7.45 -8.77
N SER A 2 1.72 -7.59 -8.19
CA SER A 2 2.71 -8.53 -8.68
C SER A 2 3.20 -9.41 -7.53
N ILE A 3 3.61 -10.63 -7.87
CA ILE A 3 4.12 -11.59 -6.90
C ILE A 3 5.56 -11.92 -7.29
N THR A 4 6.46 -11.80 -6.32
CA THR A 4 7.87 -12.15 -6.49
C THR A 4 8.29 -13.06 -5.35
N GLY A 5 8.58 -14.32 -5.67
CA GLY A 5 8.92 -15.29 -4.64
C GLY A 5 7.81 -15.45 -3.62
N GLU A 6 8.13 -15.19 -2.35
CA GLU A 6 7.19 -15.34 -1.25
C GLU A 6 6.37 -14.08 -0.97
N TRP A 7 6.57 -13.01 -1.72
CA TRP A 7 5.96 -11.72 -1.47
C TRP A 7 5.03 -11.30 -2.58
N GLU A 8 3.92 -10.72 -2.20
CA GLU A 8 2.97 -10.07 -3.10
C GLU A 8 3.09 -8.55 -2.89
N TYR A 9 3.23 -7.80 -4.00
CA TYR A 9 3.39 -6.34 -3.97
C TYR A 9 2.20 -5.69 -4.64
N ALA A 10 1.71 -4.59 -4.04
CA ALA A 10 0.62 -3.81 -4.62
C ALA A 10 0.89 -2.32 -4.45
N PRO A 11 0.73 -1.52 -5.51
CA PRO A 11 0.86 -0.08 -5.40
C PRO A 11 -0.39 0.53 -4.76
N LEU A 12 -0.19 1.58 -3.98
CA LEU A 12 -1.26 2.40 -3.44
C LEU A 12 -0.89 3.86 -3.66
N ARG A 13 -1.73 4.59 -4.39
CA ARG A 13 -1.47 5.98 -4.68
C ARG A 13 -2.16 6.87 -3.66
N ILE A 14 -1.40 7.82 -3.10
CA ILE A 14 -1.93 8.83 -2.19
C ILE A 14 -1.91 10.16 -2.94
N PRO A 15 -3.08 10.73 -3.29
CA PRO A 15 -3.13 11.99 -4.03
C PRO A 15 -2.50 13.14 -3.26
N SER A 16 -2.03 14.14 -3.99
CA SER A 16 -1.59 15.40 -3.38
C SER A 16 -2.77 16.03 -2.64
N GLY A 17 -2.49 16.67 -1.52
CA GLY A 17 -3.54 17.26 -0.69
C GLY A 17 -4.10 16.31 0.37
N THR A 18 -3.76 15.02 0.32
CA THR A 18 -4.13 14.09 1.39
C THR A 18 -3.30 14.39 2.63
N GLY A 19 -3.96 14.66 3.74
CA GLY A 19 -3.30 14.95 5.00
C GLY A 19 -2.54 13.72 5.52
N ARG A 20 -1.53 13.97 6.37
CA ARG A 20 -0.73 12.90 6.95
C ARG A 20 -1.57 11.89 7.72
N SER A 21 -2.55 12.39 8.49
CA SER A 21 -3.44 11.54 9.27
C SER A 21 -4.28 10.63 8.38
N ALA A 22 -4.85 11.19 7.31
CA ALA A 22 -5.65 10.42 6.37
C ALA A 22 -4.81 9.36 5.65
N ALA A 23 -3.58 9.70 5.25
CA ALA A 23 -2.66 8.76 4.63
C ALA A 23 -2.31 7.61 5.57
N ALA A 24 -2.05 7.92 6.84
CA ALA A 24 -1.76 6.90 7.85
C ALA A 24 -2.94 5.98 8.05
N GLN A 25 -4.17 6.51 8.07
CA GLN A 25 -5.37 5.70 8.20
C GLN A 25 -5.57 4.77 7.00
N MET A 26 -5.29 5.24 5.79
CA MET A 26 -5.37 4.39 4.59
C MET A 26 -4.42 3.20 4.69
N MET A 27 -3.19 3.44 5.12
CA MET A 27 -2.19 2.38 5.26
C MET A 27 -2.54 1.41 6.38
N SER A 28 -3.04 1.93 7.51
CA SER A 28 -3.46 1.10 8.63
C SER A 28 -4.62 0.19 8.26
N LEU A 29 -5.58 0.71 7.50
CA LEU A 29 -6.70 -0.09 7.03
C LEU A 29 -6.23 -1.25 6.16
N GLN A 30 -5.31 -1.01 5.24
CA GLN A 30 -4.78 -2.07 4.40
C GLN A 30 -4.05 -3.13 5.22
N SER A 31 -3.30 -2.69 6.25
CA SER A 31 -2.62 -3.60 7.16
C SER A 31 -3.61 -4.47 7.93
N ASP A 32 -4.67 -3.87 8.47
CA ASP A 32 -5.64 -4.58 9.30
C ASP A 32 -6.51 -5.54 8.50
N VAL A 33 -6.93 -5.14 7.30
CA VAL A 33 -7.88 -5.91 6.48
C VAL A 33 -7.18 -6.94 5.62
N GLY A 34 -6.04 -6.57 5.02
CA GLY A 34 -5.38 -7.40 4.02
C GLY A 34 -4.04 -7.97 4.43
N GLY A 35 -3.55 -7.66 5.62
CA GLY A 35 -2.21 -8.10 6.06
C GLY A 35 -1.06 -7.40 5.36
N TRP A 36 -1.33 -6.26 4.74
CA TRP A 36 -0.33 -5.52 3.99
C TRP A 36 0.60 -4.74 4.91
N GLU A 37 1.87 -4.63 4.52
CA GLU A 37 2.86 -3.81 5.20
C GLU A 37 3.55 -2.89 4.19
N LEU A 38 4.13 -1.80 4.68
CA LEU A 38 4.83 -0.85 3.84
C LEU A 38 6.14 -1.44 3.35
N ALA A 39 6.32 -1.49 2.04
CA ALA A 39 7.57 -1.91 1.42
C ALA A 39 8.39 -0.72 0.93
N LYS A 40 7.73 0.30 0.36
CA LYS A 40 8.41 1.44 -0.22
C LYS A 40 7.49 2.65 -0.22
N LEU A 41 8.05 3.82 0.04
CA LEU A 41 7.36 5.11 -0.10
C LEU A 41 8.14 5.97 -1.09
N GLN A 42 7.44 6.51 -2.07
CA GLN A 42 8.01 7.41 -3.06
C GLN A 42 7.19 8.70 -3.11
N MET A 43 7.88 9.84 -3.02
CA MET A 43 7.24 11.14 -3.03
C MET A 43 7.60 11.87 -4.32
N PHE A 44 6.60 12.44 -4.98
CA PHE A 44 6.78 13.17 -6.24
C PHE A 44 6.74 14.68 -6.00
N ALA A 45 7.25 15.43 -6.98
CA ALA A 45 7.35 16.88 -6.88
C ALA A 45 6.01 17.59 -6.78
N ASP A 46 4.93 16.99 -7.31
CA ASP A 46 3.58 17.55 -7.26
C ASP A 46 2.86 17.27 -5.93
N GLY A 47 3.52 16.62 -4.99
CA GLY A 47 2.93 16.26 -3.70
C GLY A 47 2.25 14.90 -3.67
N THR A 48 2.15 14.23 -4.81
CA THR A 48 1.61 12.87 -4.86
C THR A 48 2.60 11.91 -4.23
N ARG A 49 2.08 10.96 -3.48
CA ARG A 49 2.87 9.89 -2.89
C ARG A 49 2.47 8.56 -3.47
N ARG A 50 3.46 7.73 -3.76
CA ARG A 50 3.24 6.36 -4.21
C ARG A 50 3.77 5.42 -3.15
N VAL A 51 2.89 4.59 -2.64
CA VAL A 51 3.23 3.60 -1.62
C VAL A 51 3.17 2.23 -2.26
N VAL A 52 4.21 1.42 -2.05
CA VAL A 52 4.17 0.02 -2.43
C VAL A 52 4.01 -0.78 -1.16
N MET A 53 2.90 -1.52 -1.08
CA MET A 53 2.61 -2.40 0.03
C MET A 53 3.03 -3.81 -0.34
N ARG A 54 3.37 -4.61 0.66
CA ARG A 54 3.69 -6.03 0.45
C ARG A 54 3.04 -6.88 1.52
N ARG A 55 2.83 -8.14 1.18
CA ARG A 55 2.42 -9.16 2.14
C ARG A 55 2.92 -10.51 1.68
N ARG A 56 2.89 -11.49 2.57
CA ARG A 56 3.23 -12.86 2.19
C ARG A 56 2.27 -13.35 1.11
N ALA A 57 2.79 -13.97 0.07
CA ALA A 57 1.99 -14.46 -1.05
C ALA A 57 0.93 -15.48 -0.61
N ARG A 58 1.18 -16.21 0.47
CA ARG A 58 0.21 -17.14 1.06
C ARG A 58 -1.07 -16.46 1.53
N LEU A 59 -1.03 -15.12 1.70
CA LEU A 59 -2.18 -14.32 2.13
C LEU A 59 -2.93 -13.70 0.95
N SER A 60 -2.66 -14.13 -0.27
CA SER A 60 -3.24 -13.53 -1.47
C SER A 60 -4.76 -13.68 -1.56
N TYR A 61 -5.36 -14.55 -0.75
CA TYR A 61 -6.81 -14.68 -0.65
C TYR A 61 -7.47 -13.52 0.09
N LEU A 62 -6.69 -12.72 0.84
CA LEU A 62 -7.22 -11.57 1.57
C LEU A 62 -7.43 -10.37 0.63
N PRO A 63 -8.23 -9.37 1.04
CA PRO A 63 -8.50 -8.20 0.20
C PRO A 63 -7.26 -7.47 -0.25
N ARG A 64 -7.29 -6.96 -1.47
CA ARG A 64 -6.21 -6.16 -2.05
C ARG A 64 -6.51 -4.68 -1.91
N PRO A 65 -5.46 -3.80 -1.88
CA PRO A 65 -5.69 -2.37 -1.85
C PRO A 65 -6.50 -1.91 -3.06
N ALA A 66 -7.41 -0.99 -2.81
CA ALA A 66 -8.11 -0.28 -3.88
C ALA A 66 -7.18 0.83 -4.40
N VAL A 67 -6.86 0.78 -5.66
CA VAL A 67 -5.93 1.73 -6.28
C VAL A 67 -6.62 2.59 -7.28
#